data_c53f3796e98a2f23a39843ac7e48bfa1
#
_entry.id   c53f3796e98a2f23a39843ac7e48bfa1
#
_cell.length_a   1.000
_cell.length_b   1.000
_cell.length_c   1.000
_cell.angle_alpha   90.00
_cell.angle_beta   90.00
_cell.angle_gamma   90.00
#
_symmetry.space_group_name_H-M   'P 1'
#
loop_
_entity.id
_entity.type
_entity.pdbx_description
1 polymer ?
#
loop_
_entity_poly.entity_id
_entity_poly.type
_entity_poly.pdbx_seq_one_letter_code
_entity_poly.pdbx_strand_id
1 'polypeptide(L)'
;MKLIKSLQVAAFGTAIAALLIGCSSKGNERVEAEGDKDVRKVKVAYVQSSKPVTYTDENGNAAGYDVEVLKAVDELLPQYEFDFVGTSDDDLLVGVEQGKYQLGVKNAFWTEERTAKFIYPKEFVGLSSTGLVLKKENEAVKTLEDFASADFSLAPIAANNAQYTVIAEHNEAHPDNPVNLKAGDTFSIDVVQWVNEGRVDGAVIIEASFNRQVTAEDGPYHHLKDDVVYNEFAVIKTWPLFNKKEQELADAFDIALKQVKEQKIPNDLSKEFYGRDLFELLDTVER
;
A
#
# COMPACT_ATOMS: atom_id res chain seq x y z
N MET A 1 53.62 4.61 -9.77
CA MET A 1 54.59 5.76 -9.80
C MET A 1 53.85 6.97 -9.26
N LYS A 2 54.20 7.35 -7.99
CA LYS A 2 54.22 8.70 -7.37
C LYS A 2 52.93 9.56 -7.51
N LEU A 3 52.36 10.20 -6.51
CA LEU A 3 52.93 10.86 -5.30
C LEU A 3 51.83 11.08 -4.24
N ILE A 4 52.19 10.77 -3.04
CA ILE A 4 51.61 11.18 -1.77
C ILE A 4 51.89 12.68 -1.56
N LYS A 5 50.97 13.46 -1.05
CA LYS A 5 51.24 14.70 -0.34
C LYS A 5 50.44 14.74 0.95
N SER A 6 51.19 14.48 2.02
CA SER A 6 50.90 14.83 3.40
C SER A 6 51.03 16.34 3.60
N LEU A 7 50.17 16.95 4.41
CA LEU A 7 50.50 18.23 5.03
C LEU A 7 50.22 18.16 6.53
N GLN A 8 51.24 18.46 7.28
CA GLN A 8 51.33 18.41 8.75
C GLN A 8 50.80 19.70 9.41
N VAL A 9 50.11 19.53 10.47
CA VAL A 9 50.20 20.13 11.84
C VAL A 9 50.87 21.50 11.99
N ALA A 10 50.16 22.43 12.62
CA ALA A 10 50.75 23.41 13.53
C ALA A 10 49.82 23.65 14.74
N ALA A 11 50.26 23.14 15.88
CA ALA A 11 49.74 23.48 17.21
C ALA A 11 50.31 24.83 17.64
N PHE A 12 49.49 25.70 18.23
CA PHE A 12 49.95 26.78 19.09
C PHE A 12 49.09 26.80 20.35
N GLY A 13 49.72 26.40 21.44
CA GLY A 13 49.18 26.59 22.75
C GLY A 13 49.61 27.96 23.30
N THR A 14 48.74 28.58 24.08
CA THR A 14 49.14 29.52 25.09
C THR A 14 48.16 29.48 26.27
N ALA A 15 48.72 29.34 27.45
CA ALA A 15 48.05 29.19 28.73
C ALA A 15 47.88 30.55 29.44
N ILE A 16 47.12 30.51 30.57
CA ILE A 16 47.14 31.40 31.77
C ILE A 16 46.20 32.61 31.62
N ALA A 17 45.21 32.80 32.51
CA ALA A 17 45.32 33.02 33.96
C ALA A 17 43.94 32.94 34.65
N ALA A 18 43.95 32.37 35.83
CA ALA A 18 42.85 32.38 36.77
C ALA A 18 42.68 33.74 37.43
N LEU A 19 41.46 34.19 37.64
CA LEU A 19 41.09 35.14 38.73
C LEU A 19 39.72 34.72 39.28
N LEU A 20 39.77 34.28 40.53
CA LEU A 20 38.65 34.13 41.44
C LEU A 20 38.19 35.53 41.89
N ILE A 21 36.88 35.74 42.01
CA ILE A 21 36.16 36.41 43.08
C ILE A 21 34.71 36.68 42.71
N GLY A 22 33.80 36.28 43.58
CA GLY A 22 32.49 36.93 43.67
C GLY A 22 31.24 36.03 43.69
N CYS A 23 30.88 35.53 44.86
CA CYS A 23 29.56 35.02 45.17
C CYS A 23 28.47 36.04 44.89
N SER A 24 27.46 35.70 44.09
CA SER A 24 26.10 36.21 44.29
C SER A 24 25.10 35.18 43.73
N SER A 25 24.29 34.65 44.63
CA SER A 25 23.20 33.76 44.40
C SER A 25 22.10 34.41 43.55
N LYS A 26 21.88 33.93 42.35
CA LYS A 26 20.57 33.97 41.69
C LYS A 26 20.42 32.70 40.80
N GLY A 27 19.28 32.03 40.97
CA GLY A 27 18.99 30.74 40.42
C GLY A 27 19.34 30.60 38.92
N ASN A 28 20.22 29.68 38.65
CA ASN A 28 20.35 29.09 37.34
C ASN A 28 19.19 28.09 37.20
N GLU A 29 18.15 28.51 36.50
CA GLU A 29 17.32 27.54 35.79
C GLU A 29 18.26 26.83 34.82
N ARG A 30 18.66 25.60 35.19
CA ARG A 30 19.17 24.65 34.25
C ARG A 30 18.03 24.48 33.22
N VAL A 31 18.26 24.95 31.99
CA VAL A 31 17.59 24.42 30.82
C VAL A 31 17.97 22.94 30.81
N GLU A 32 17.10 22.11 31.32
CA GLU A 32 17.19 20.67 31.11
C GLU A 32 17.22 20.51 29.59
N ALA A 33 18.32 19.97 29.07
CA ALA A 33 18.37 19.47 27.71
C ALA A 33 17.16 18.56 27.54
N GLU A 34 16.36 18.79 26.49
CA GLU A 34 15.26 17.92 26.09
C GLU A 34 15.78 16.48 26.16
N GLY A 35 15.23 15.72 27.11
CA GLY A 35 15.60 14.33 27.30
C GLY A 35 15.40 13.57 25.98
N ASP A 36 16.35 12.70 25.75
CA ASP A 36 16.29 11.64 24.75
C ASP A 36 14.89 10.99 24.82
N LYS A 37 13.99 11.39 23.92
CA LYS A 37 12.65 10.80 23.89
C LYS A 37 12.85 9.37 23.44
N ASP A 38 12.57 8.41 24.31
CA ASP A 38 12.61 6.99 23.98
C ASP A 38 11.83 6.76 22.67
N VAL A 39 12.55 6.44 21.59
CA VAL A 39 11.97 6.13 20.30
C VAL A 39 11.18 4.83 20.43
N ARG A 40 9.87 4.88 20.16
CA ARG A 40 9.01 3.70 20.25
C ARG A 40 9.15 2.82 19.01
N LYS A 41 9.55 1.57 19.21
CA LYS A 41 9.55 0.58 18.13
C LYS A 41 8.13 0.16 17.74
N VAL A 42 7.85 0.19 16.45
CA VAL A 42 6.57 -0.15 15.83
C VAL A 42 6.78 -1.32 14.87
N LYS A 43 6.23 -2.48 15.18
CA LYS A 43 6.27 -3.64 14.27
C LYS A 43 5.25 -3.46 13.17
N VAL A 44 5.74 -3.39 11.94
CA VAL A 44 4.97 -3.26 10.71
C VAL A 44 4.94 -4.61 10.01
N ALA A 45 3.80 -5.30 10.01
CA ALA A 45 3.65 -6.54 9.25
C ALA A 45 3.44 -6.24 7.77
N TYR A 46 4.06 -7.02 6.88
CA TYR A 46 3.81 -6.96 5.44
C TYR A 46 3.72 -8.36 4.84
N VAL A 47 2.93 -8.51 3.78
CA VAL A 47 2.84 -9.78 3.04
C VAL A 47 4.10 -9.97 2.21
N GLN A 48 4.89 -11.01 2.51
CA GLN A 48 6.23 -11.19 1.96
C GLN A 48 6.30 -11.67 0.50
N SER A 49 5.15 -11.97 -0.13
CA SER A 49 5.07 -12.56 -1.48
C SER A 49 4.09 -11.86 -2.41
N SER A 50 3.73 -10.60 -2.15
CA SER A 50 2.74 -9.84 -2.92
C SER A 50 3.39 -8.74 -3.78
N LYS A 51 4.39 -9.11 -4.60
CA LYS A 51 5.04 -8.20 -5.54
C LYS A 51 4.03 -7.69 -6.59
N PRO A 52 4.04 -6.39 -6.95
CA PRO A 52 4.97 -5.32 -6.54
C PRO A 52 4.54 -4.55 -5.29
N VAL A 53 3.45 -4.92 -4.63
CA VAL A 53 2.82 -4.17 -3.53
C VAL A 53 3.66 -4.26 -2.25
N THR A 54 3.89 -5.49 -1.77
CA THR A 54 4.75 -5.81 -0.63
C THR A 54 5.46 -7.14 -0.89
N TYR A 55 6.75 -7.22 -0.63
CA TYR A 55 7.51 -8.46 -0.77
C TYR A 55 8.83 -8.40 0.00
N THR A 56 9.44 -9.56 0.18
CA THR A 56 10.84 -9.65 0.66
C THR A 56 11.76 -9.73 -0.55
N ASP A 57 12.75 -8.83 -0.65
CA ASP A 57 13.71 -8.82 -1.73
C ASP A 57 14.74 -9.97 -1.62
N GLU A 58 15.64 -10.09 -2.60
CA GLU A 58 16.68 -11.13 -2.65
C GLU A 58 17.68 -11.03 -1.50
N ASN A 59 17.78 -9.88 -0.84
CA ASN A 59 18.66 -9.62 0.30
C ASN A 59 17.96 -9.85 1.64
N GLY A 60 16.67 -10.20 1.62
CA GLY A 60 15.85 -10.41 2.81
C GLY A 60 15.22 -9.13 3.39
N ASN A 61 15.28 -8.01 2.67
CA ASN A 61 14.69 -6.75 3.11
C ASN A 61 13.22 -6.63 2.68
N ALA A 62 12.45 -5.87 3.48
CA ALA A 62 11.11 -5.44 3.11
C ALA A 62 11.17 -4.46 1.93
N ALA A 63 10.38 -4.71 0.90
CA ALA A 63 10.31 -3.94 -0.33
C ALA A 63 8.88 -3.93 -0.91
N GLY A 64 8.65 -3.07 -1.90
CA GLY A 64 7.38 -2.91 -2.59
C GLY A 64 6.72 -1.57 -2.30
N TYR A 65 5.75 -1.22 -3.11
CA TYR A 65 5.10 0.09 -3.08
C TYR A 65 4.65 0.52 -1.67
N ASP A 66 3.83 -0.31 -1.00
CA ASP A 66 3.32 0.02 0.34
C ASP A 66 4.47 0.18 1.36
N VAL A 67 5.49 -0.67 1.28
CA VAL A 67 6.65 -0.63 2.18
C VAL A 67 7.44 0.67 2.01
N GLU A 68 7.70 1.09 0.76
CA GLU A 68 8.47 2.32 0.49
C GLU A 68 7.68 3.58 0.90
N VAL A 69 6.35 3.60 0.72
CA VAL A 69 5.52 4.69 1.26
C VAL A 69 5.63 4.75 2.78
N LEU A 70 5.59 3.60 3.47
CA LEU A 70 5.70 3.57 4.92
C LEU A 70 7.09 3.98 5.42
N LYS A 71 8.16 3.64 4.70
CA LYS A 71 9.52 4.13 5.02
C LYS A 71 9.60 5.66 4.93
N ALA A 72 8.99 6.26 3.90
CA ALA A 72 8.93 7.72 3.78
C ALA A 72 8.11 8.38 4.90
N VAL A 73 7.08 7.69 5.41
CA VAL A 73 6.32 8.15 6.58
C VAL A 73 7.15 8.03 7.86
N ASP A 74 7.90 6.93 8.06
CA ASP A 74 8.76 6.70 9.21
C ASP A 74 9.81 7.81 9.39
N GLU A 75 10.42 8.27 8.28
CA GLU A 75 11.38 9.38 8.27
C GLU A 75 10.81 10.69 8.83
N LEU A 76 9.49 10.88 8.79
CA LEU A 76 8.80 12.06 9.33
C LEU A 76 8.29 11.88 10.77
N LEU A 77 8.50 10.71 11.37
CA LEU A 77 8.02 10.35 12.69
C LEU A 77 9.15 10.01 13.66
N PRO A 78 9.99 11.00 14.08
CA PRO A 78 11.20 10.75 14.88
C PRO A 78 10.94 10.12 16.26
N GLN A 79 9.68 10.10 16.73
CA GLN A 79 9.27 9.44 17.97
C GLN A 79 8.99 7.93 17.77
N TYR A 80 8.98 7.43 16.54
CA TYR A 80 8.76 6.03 16.16
C TYR A 80 9.96 5.50 15.37
N GLU A 81 10.11 4.18 15.35
CA GLU A 81 11.04 3.42 14.51
C GLU A 81 10.27 2.21 13.96
N PHE A 82 10.07 2.14 12.63
CA PHE A 82 9.34 1.06 12.00
C PHE A 82 10.24 -0.17 11.78
N ASP A 83 9.85 -1.28 12.41
CA ASP A 83 10.49 -2.60 12.28
C ASP A 83 9.59 -3.48 11.38
N PHE A 84 10.03 -3.68 10.13
CA PHE A 84 9.26 -4.41 9.12
C PHE A 84 9.39 -5.93 9.28
N VAL A 85 8.25 -6.62 9.42
CA VAL A 85 8.16 -8.07 9.64
C VAL A 85 7.40 -8.73 8.50
N GLY A 86 8.09 -9.53 7.69
CA GLY A 86 7.48 -10.33 6.62
C GLY A 86 6.64 -11.48 7.17
N THR A 87 5.43 -11.67 6.63
CA THR A 87 4.51 -12.72 7.09
C THR A 87 3.56 -13.17 5.96
N SER A 88 2.70 -14.13 6.23
CA SER A 88 1.58 -14.49 5.36
C SER A 88 0.43 -13.50 5.48
N ASP A 89 -0.51 -13.55 4.54
CA ASP A 89 -1.71 -12.69 4.56
C ASP A 89 -2.58 -12.92 5.81
N ASP A 90 -2.83 -14.19 6.14
CA ASP A 90 -3.65 -14.57 7.29
C ASP A 90 -2.97 -14.22 8.62
N ASP A 91 -1.66 -14.50 8.76
CA ASP A 91 -0.90 -14.16 9.95
C ASP A 91 -0.78 -12.66 10.18
N LEU A 92 -0.75 -11.85 9.09
CA LEU A 92 -0.78 -10.39 9.19
C LEU A 92 -2.08 -9.93 9.84
N LEU A 93 -3.23 -10.35 9.30
CA LEU A 93 -4.54 -9.92 9.80
C LEU A 93 -4.74 -10.32 11.26
N VAL A 94 -4.49 -11.59 11.59
CA VAL A 94 -4.58 -12.10 12.96
C VAL A 94 -3.58 -11.39 13.89
N GLY A 95 -2.34 -11.20 13.42
CA GLY A 95 -1.29 -10.56 14.22
C GLY A 95 -1.56 -9.10 14.53
N VAL A 96 -2.11 -8.33 13.57
CA VAL A 96 -2.53 -6.94 13.81
C VAL A 96 -3.74 -6.89 14.72
N GLU A 97 -4.77 -7.72 14.51
CA GLU A 97 -5.96 -7.77 15.35
C GLU A 97 -5.61 -8.06 16.81
N GLN A 98 -4.70 -9.00 17.06
CA GLN A 98 -4.25 -9.39 18.40
C GLN A 98 -3.21 -8.43 19.02
N GLY A 99 -2.67 -7.47 18.27
CA GLY A 99 -1.66 -6.52 18.73
C GLY A 99 -0.21 -7.06 18.76
N LYS A 100 0.06 -8.19 18.08
CA LYS A 100 1.41 -8.68 17.83
C LYS A 100 2.19 -7.70 16.94
N TYR A 101 1.50 -7.09 15.98
CA TYR A 101 1.96 -6.02 15.12
C TYR A 101 1.11 -4.77 15.38
N GLN A 102 1.71 -3.60 15.39
CA GLN A 102 1.01 -2.33 15.57
C GLN A 102 0.21 -1.93 14.33
N LEU A 103 0.78 -2.23 13.15
CA LEU A 103 0.10 -2.06 11.87
C LEU A 103 0.54 -3.11 10.86
N GLY A 104 -0.22 -3.23 9.78
CA GLY A 104 0.09 -4.13 8.66
C GLY A 104 -0.28 -3.53 7.32
N VAL A 105 0.48 -3.87 6.27
CA VAL A 105 0.24 -3.47 4.87
C VAL A 105 0.14 -4.68 3.96
N LYS A 106 -0.89 -4.68 3.11
CA LYS A 106 -1.22 -5.80 2.22
C LYS A 106 -2.11 -5.42 1.05
N ASN A 107 -2.10 -4.17 0.58
CA ASN A 107 -3.09 -3.68 -0.37
C ASN A 107 -4.51 -3.79 0.18
N ALA A 108 -4.71 -3.41 1.45
CA ALA A 108 -5.99 -3.61 2.11
C ALA A 108 -7.01 -2.55 1.68
N PHE A 109 -8.15 -3.01 1.17
CA PHE A 109 -9.30 -2.17 0.86
C PHE A 109 -10.11 -1.90 2.11
N TRP A 110 -10.80 -0.76 2.13
CA TRP A 110 -11.76 -0.45 3.17
C TRP A 110 -13.00 -1.34 3.04
N THR A 111 -13.43 -1.94 4.13
CA THR A 111 -14.74 -2.60 4.26
C THR A 111 -15.31 -2.35 5.65
N GLU A 112 -16.62 -2.25 5.76
CA GLU A 112 -17.29 -2.05 7.05
C GLU A 112 -16.94 -3.15 8.06
N GLU A 113 -16.91 -4.42 7.62
CA GLU A 113 -16.52 -5.56 8.46
C GLU A 113 -15.12 -5.37 9.07
N ARG A 114 -14.15 -4.90 8.26
CA ARG A 114 -12.78 -4.69 8.74
C ARG A 114 -12.67 -3.53 9.72
N THR A 115 -13.54 -2.52 9.64
CA THR A 115 -13.54 -1.42 10.63
C THR A 115 -13.88 -1.88 12.04
N ALA A 116 -14.55 -3.02 12.22
CA ALA A 116 -14.77 -3.62 13.53
C ALA A 116 -13.46 -4.11 14.19
N LYS A 117 -12.47 -4.53 13.38
CA LYS A 117 -11.23 -5.18 13.81
C LYS A 117 -10.02 -4.26 13.79
N PHE A 118 -9.99 -3.28 12.88
CA PHE A 118 -8.84 -2.42 12.62
C PHE A 118 -9.21 -0.94 12.67
N ILE A 119 -8.21 -0.08 12.91
CA ILE A 119 -8.30 1.35 12.61
C ILE A 119 -7.83 1.55 11.18
N TYR A 120 -8.61 2.29 10.42
CA TYR A 120 -8.21 2.85 9.13
C TYR A 120 -7.82 4.31 9.35
N PRO A 121 -6.60 4.73 8.98
CA PRO A 121 -6.25 6.14 8.96
C PRO A 121 -7.13 6.89 7.94
N LYS A 122 -7.21 8.21 8.03
CA LYS A 122 -7.98 9.03 7.09
C LYS A 122 -7.35 9.03 5.70
N GLU A 123 -6.03 9.08 5.67
CA GLU A 123 -5.26 9.08 4.44
C GLU A 123 -5.03 7.65 3.93
N PHE A 124 -5.33 7.42 2.66
CA PHE A 124 -5.00 6.16 1.99
C PHE A 124 -3.54 6.16 1.52
N VAL A 125 -2.86 5.02 1.53
CA VAL A 125 -1.45 4.90 1.13
C VAL A 125 -1.25 4.77 -0.36
N GLY A 126 -2.19 4.15 -1.06
CA GLY A 126 -2.05 3.84 -2.47
C GLY A 126 -3.36 3.55 -3.16
N LEU A 127 -3.23 3.14 -4.41
CA LEU A 127 -4.32 2.80 -5.29
C LEU A 127 -4.08 1.43 -5.90
N SER A 128 -5.16 0.71 -6.16
CA SER A 128 -5.15 -0.55 -6.89
C SER A 128 -6.06 -0.42 -8.09
N SER A 129 -5.50 -0.57 -9.29
CA SER A 129 -6.31 -0.65 -10.51
C SER A 129 -7.14 -1.92 -10.50
N THR A 130 -8.41 -1.81 -10.87
CA THR A 130 -9.31 -2.94 -11.05
C THR A 130 -9.94 -2.91 -12.44
N GLY A 131 -10.14 -4.09 -13.03
CA GLY A 131 -10.59 -4.19 -14.40
C GLY A 131 -11.30 -5.50 -14.71
N LEU A 132 -11.93 -5.51 -15.89
CA LEU A 132 -12.57 -6.67 -16.50
C LEU A 132 -11.51 -7.54 -17.19
N VAL A 133 -11.45 -8.81 -16.83
CA VAL A 133 -10.82 -9.86 -17.65
C VAL A 133 -11.88 -10.42 -18.58
N LEU A 134 -11.62 -10.37 -19.87
CA LEU A 134 -12.52 -10.81 -20.94
C LEU A 134 -11.76 -11.66 -21.94
N LYS A 135 -12.47 -12.46 -22.74
CA LYS A 135 -11.87 -13.03 -23.95
C LYS A 135 -11.44 -11.92 -24.91
N LYS A 136 -10.37 -12.17 -25.67
CA LYS A 136 -9.83 -11.22 -26.66
C LYS A 136 -10.87 -10.72 -27.65
N GLU A 137 -11.80 -11.57 -28.06
CA GLU A 137 -12.90 -11.22 -28.99
C GLU A 137 -13.84 -10.13 -28.43
N ASN A 138 -13.89 -9.97 -27.09
CA ASN A 138 -14.71 -8.99 -26.37
C ASN A 138 -13.90 -7.76 -25.93
N GLU A 139 -12.71 -7.52 -26.49
CA GLU A 139 -11.83 -6.42 -26.08
C GLU A 139 -12.43 -5.02 -26.19
N ALA A 140 -13.51 -4.87 -26.96
CA ALA A 140 -14.24 -3.61 -27.12
C ALA A 140 -15.06 -3.21 -25.88
N VAL A 141 -15.39 -4.15 -25.01
CA VAL A 141 -16.11 -3.91 -23.74
C VAL A 141 -15.16 -3.31 -22.72
N LYS A 142 -15.28 -2.00 -22.47
CA LYS A 142 -14.33 -1.23 -21.64
C LYS A 142 -14.87 -0.88 -20.28
N THR A 143 -16.16 -0.77 -20.12
CA THR A 143 -16.85 -0.28 -18.93
C THR A 143 -17.80 -1.31 -18.35
N LEU A 144 -18.26 -1.11 -17.11
CA LEU A 144 -19.32 -1.93 -16.53
C LEU A 144 -20.66 -1.72 -17.27
N GLU A 145 -20.90 -0.53 -17.82
CA GLU A 145 -22.08 -0.25 -18.65
C GLU A 145 -22.07 -1.05 -19.94
N ASP A 146 -20.92 -1.11 -20.65
CA ASP A 146 -20.76 -1.93 -21.85
C ASP A 146 -21.00 -3.41 -21.52
N PHE A 147 -20.44 -3.87 -20.38
CA PHE A 147 -20.56 -5.25 -19.92
C PHE A 147 -22.02 -5.63 -19.60
N ALA A 148 -22.74 -4.76 -18.89
CA ALA A 148 -24.14 -4.93 -18.58
C ALA A 148 -25.02 -4.89 -19.85
N SER A 149 -24.75 -3.94 -20.76
CA SER A 149 -25.48 -3.79 -22.02
C SER A 149 -25.32 -4.99 -22.96
N ALA A 150 -24.21 -5.73 -22.85
CA ALA A 150 -23.97 -6.97 -23.56
C ALA A 150 -24.68 -8.18 -22.92
N ASP A 151 -25.35 -8.01 -21.79
CA ASP A 151 -25.98 -9.10 -20.98
C ASP A 151 -24.95 -10.18 -20.60
N PHE A 152 -23.71 -9.76 -20.33
CA PHE A 152 -22.61 -10.66 -20.02
C PHE A 152 -22.70 -11.21 -18.60
N SER A 153 -22.33 -12.48 -18.45
CA SER A 153 -22.26 -13.16 -17.17
C SER A 153 -20.92 -12.87 -16.47
N LEU A 154 -20.99 -12.44 -15.21
CA LEU A 154 -19.84 -12.14 -14.37
C LEU A 154 -19.48 -13.33 -13.48
N ALA A 155 -18.18 -13.62 -13.32
CA ALA A 155 -17.70 -14.55 -12.31
C ALA A 155 -18.13 -14.09 -10.91
N PRO A 156 -18.57 -15.01 -10.01
CA PRO A 156 -18.96 -14.64 -8.66
C PRO A 156 -17.79 -14.01 -7.88
N ILE A 157 -18.10 -12.98 -7.07
CA ILE A 157 -17.12 -12.24 -6.24
C ILE A 157 -17.55 -12.36 -4.79
N ALA A 158 -16.60 -12.59 -3.87
CA ALA A 158 -16.91 -12.63 -2.45
C ALA A 158 -17.50 -11.28 -1.98
N ALA A 159 -18.60 -11.29 -1.26
CA ALA A 159 -19.34 -10.08 -0.88
C ALA A 159 -18.53 -9.10 0.00
N ASN A 160 -17.51 -9.60 0.72
CA ASN A 160 -16.59 -8.79 1.51
C ASN A 160 -15.34 -8.33 0.73
N ASN A 161 -15.34 -8.46 -0.58
CA ASN A 161 -14.28 -7.99 -1.47
C ASN A 161 -14.60 -6.58 -1.99
N ALA A 162 -13.59 -5.72 -2.11
CA ALA A 162 -13.75 -4.37 -2.64
C ALA A 162 -14.28 -4.34 -4.08
N GLN A 163 -13.90 -5.29 -4.92
CA GLN A 163 -14.43 -5.39 -6.28
C GLN A 163 -15.95 -5.64 -6.29
N TYR A 164 -16.48 -6.39 -5.32
CA TYR A 164 -17.91 -6.55 -5.14
C TYR A 164 -18.58 -5.21 -4.81
N THR A 165 -18.00 -4.45 -3.88
CA THR A 165 -18.50 -3.12 -3.48
C THR A 165 -18.53 -2.17 -4.66
N VAL A 166 -17.45 -2.09 -5.46
CA VAL A 166 -17.39 -1.21 -6.66
C VAL A 166 -18.51 -1.52 -7.65
N ILE A 167 -18.80 -2.82 -7.91
CA ILE A 167 -19.86 -3.20 -8.83
C ILE A 167 -21.25 -2.96 -8.21
N ALA A 168 -21.40 -3.17 -6.92
CA ALA A 168 -22.66 -2.87 -6.22
C ALA A 168 -22.98 -1.37 -6.25
N GLU A 169 -22.00 -0.50 -6.00
CA GLU A 169 -22.13 0.96 -6.12
C GLU A 169 -22.46 1.39 -7.55
N HIS A 170 -21.81 0.76 -8.56
CA HIS A 170 -22.16 0.98 -9.96
C HIS A 170 -23.64 0.62 -10.22
N ASN A 171 -24.11 -0.54 -9.75
CA ASN A 171 -25.49 -0.99 -9.93
C ASN A 171 -26.51 -0.06 -9.24
N GLU A 172 -26.15 0.50 -8.07
CA GLU A 172 -26.98 1.50 -7.39
C GLU A 172 -27.09 2.81 -8.18
N ALA A 173 -26.00 3.21 -8.84
CA ALA A 173 -25.97 4.40 -9.68
C ALA A 173 -26.67 4.18 -11.05
N HIS A 174 -26.70 2.94 -11.56
CA HIS A 174 -27.24 2.55 -12.87
C HIS A 174 -28.33 1.46 -12.76
N PRO A 175 -29.45 1.74 -12.06
CA PRO A 175 -30.48 0.72 -11.77
C PRO A 175 -31.17 0.18 -13.05
N ASP A 176 -31.14 0.94 -14.13
CA ASP A 176 -31.75 0.54 -15.42
C ASP A 176 -30.84 -0.39 -16.26
N ASN A 177 -29.56 -0.47 -15.93
CA ASN A 177 -28.57 -1.31 -16.64
C ASN A 177 -27.57 -1.94 -15.65
N PRO A 178 -28.03 -2.74 -14.67
CA PRO A 178 -27.12 -3.31 -13.67
C PRO A 178 -26.33 -4.48 -14.21
N VAL A 179 -25.08 -4.63 -13.79
CA VAL A 179 -24.29 -5.86 -13.94
C VAL A 179 -24.92 -6.96 -13.08
N ASN A 180 -25.05 -8.17 -13.63
CA ASN A 180 -25.55 -9.33 -12.87
C ASN A 180 -24.52 -9.82 -11.86
N LEU A 181 -24.44 -9.11 -10.73
CA LEU A 181 -23.49 -9.36 -9.63
C LEU A 181 -23.98 -10.52 -8.76
N LYS A 182 -23.15 -11.56 -8.62
CA LYS A 182 -23.40 -12.71 -7.75
C LYS A 182 -22.35 -12.79 -6.65
N ALA A 183 -22.80 -12.96 -5.42
CA ALA A 183 -21.90 -13.27 -4.32
C ALA A 183 -21.29 -14.67 -4.47
N GLY A 184 -19.98 -14.78 -4.29
CA GLY A 184 -19.23 -16.02 -4.26
C GLY A 184 -18.76 -16.36 -2.84
N ASP A 185 -18.49 -17.63 -2.59
CA ASP A 185 -18.09 -18.13 -1.28
C ASP A 185 -16.58 -18.10 -1.06
N THR A 186 -15.76 -17.94 -2.12
CA THR A 186 -14.30 -18.04 -2.04
C THR A 186 -13.56 -17.04 -2.92
N PHE A 187 -12.36 -16.62 -2.47
CA PHE A 187 -11.42 -15.81 -3.25
C PHE A 187 -10.57 -16.62 -4.24
N SER A 188 -10.69 -17.94 -4.26
CA SER A 188 -9.80 -18.87 -4.94
C SER A 188 -10.40 -19.55 -6.18
N ILE A 189 -11.29 -18.85 -6.87
CA ILE A 189 -11.81 -19.34 -8.16
C ILE A 189 -10.80 -18.97 -9.25
N ASP A 190 -10.49 -19.91 -10.13
CA ASP A 190 -9.66 -19.69 -11.32
C ASP A 190 -10.40 -18.88 -12.38
N VAL A 191 -10.76 -17.64 -12.05
CA VAL A 191 -11.65 -16.81 -12.87
C VAL A 191 -11.09 -16.54 -14.27
N VAL A 192 -9.76 -16.44 -14.42
CA VAL A 192 -9.12 -16.30 -15.75
C VAL A 192 -9.38 -17.52 -16.60
N GLN A 193 -9.24 -18.71 -16.02
CA GLN A 193 -9.54 -19.96 -16.70
C GLN A 193 -11.03 -20.07 -17.05
N TRP A 194 -11.94 -19.65 -16.15
CA TRP A 194 -13.37 -19.66 -16.41
C TRP A 194 -13.77 -18.76 -17.57
N VAL A 195 -13.17 -17.57 -17.67
CA VAL A 195 -13.36 -16.66 -18.81
C VAL A 195 -12.88 -17.34 -20.11
N ASN A 196 -11.67 -17.89 -20.11
CA ASN A 196 -11.13 -18.55 -21.29
C ASN A 196 -11.98 -19.75 -21.74
N GLU A 197 -12.49 -20.55 -20.82
CA GLU A 197 -13.37 -21.68 -21.11
C GLU A 197 -14.79 -21.27 -21.49
N GLY A 198 -15.17 -19.99 -21.32
CA GLY A 198 -16.52 -19.50 -21.60
C GLY A 198 -17.56 -19.95 -20.58
N ARG A 199 -17.14 -20.25 -19.35
CA ARG A 199 -18.09 -20.51 -18.23
C ARG A 199 -18.75 -19.23 -17.76
N VAL A 200 -18.04 -18.12 -17.89
CA VAL A 200 -18.50 -16.75 -17.69
C VAL A 200 -17.92 -15.88 -18.80
N ASP A 201 -18.57 -14.75 -19.09
CA ASP A 201 -18.11 -13.81 -20.11
C ASP A 201 -17.01 -12.89 -19.60
N GLY A 202 -16.99 -12.61 -18.28
CA GLY A 202 -15.96 -11.79 -17.69
C GLY A 202 -15.74 -12.06 -16.21
N ALA A 203 -14.61 -11.53 -15.71
CA ALA A 203 -14.24 -11.53 -14.31
C ALA A 203 -13.65 -10.17 -13.92
N VAL A 204 -13.81 -9.77 -12.68
CA VAL A 204 -13.21 -8.54 -12.14
C VAL A 204 -12.09 -8.90 -11.19
N ILE A 205 -10.86 -8.46 -11.51
CA ILE A 205 -9.67 -8.64 -10.68
C ILE A 205 -8.83 -7.36 -10.65
N ILE A 206 -7.89 -7.28 -9.71
CA ILE A 206 -6.92 -6.18 -9.69
C ILE A 206 -5.82 -6.41 -10.72
N GLU A 207 -5.29 -5.33 -11.29
CA GLU A 207 -4.24 -5.37 -12.34
C GLU A 207 -3.00 -6.16 -11.89
N ALA A 208 -2.55 -5.94 -10.64
CA ALA A 208 -1.40 -6.68 -10.10
C ALA A 208 -1.61 -8.21 -10.10
N SER A 209 -2.86 -8.67 -9.88
CA SER A 209 -3.20 -10.10 -9.97
C SER A 209 -3.21 -10.58 -11.41
N PHE A 210 -3.75 -9.80 -12.35
CA PHE A 210 -3.70 -10.12 -13.78
C PHE A 210 -2.27 -10.23 -14.28
N ASN A 211 -1.44 -9.23 -13.95
CA ASN A 211 -0.04 -9.21 -14.36
C ASN A 211 0.74 -10.41 -13.82
N ARG A 212 0.53 -10.78 -12.55
CA ARG A 212 1.18 -11.95 -11.94
C ARG A 212 0.72 -13.27 -12.55
N GLN A 213 -0.56 -13.39 -12.91
CA GLN A 213 -1.14 -14.64 -13.37
C GLN A 213 -1.01 -14.85 -14.89
N VAL A 214 -1.13 -13.77 -15.67
CA VAL A 214 -1.24 -13.82 -17.14
C VAL A 214 -0.03 -13.18 -17.84
N THR A 215 0.41 -11.99 -17.38
CA THR A 215 1.47 -11.25 -18.06
C THR A 215 2.87 -11.79 -17.73
N ALA A 216 3.10 -12.16 -16.46
CA ALA A 216 4.39 -12.70 -16.02
C ALA A 216 4.72 -14.03 -16.74
N GLU A 217 5.98 -14.20 -17.17
CA GLU A 217 6.42 -15.40 -17.89
C GLU A 217 6.25 -16.69 -17.09
N ASP A 218 6.36 -16.62 -15.77
CA ASP A 218 6.16 -17.72 -14.83
C ASP A 218 4.71 -17.79 -14.28
N GLY A 219 3.82 -16.94 -14.80
CA GLY A 219 2.42 -16.90 -14.38
C GLY A 219 1.66 -18.17 -14.79
N PRO A 220 0.76 -18.69 -13.93
CA PRO A 220 0.02 -19.92 -14.17
C PRO A 220 -0.83 -19.88 -15.47
N TYR A 221 -1.23 -18.69 -15.89
CA TYR A 221 -2.05 -18.46 -17.09
C TYR A 221 -1.31 -17.68 -18.18
N HIS A 222 0.04 -17.64 -18.15
CA HIS A 222 0.83 -16.96 -19.18
C HIS A 222 0.53 -17.45 -20.60
N HIS A 223 0.18 -18.73 -20.73
CA HIS A 223 -0.22 -19.34 -22.00
C HIS A 223 -1.52 -18.77 -22.57
N LEU A 224 -2.33 -18.04 -21.79
CA LEU A 224 -3.58 -17.38 -22.22
C LEU A 224 -3.42 -15.89 -22.54
N LYS A 225 -2.21 -15.34 -22.49
CA LYS A 225 -1.95 -13.89 -22.63
C LYS A 225 -2.48 -13.28 -23.94
N ASP A 226 -2.60 -14.09 -24.99
CA ASP A 226 -3.09 -13.66 -26.29
C ASP A 226 -4.61 -13.95 -26.47
N ASP A 227 -5.20 -14.72 -25.55
CA ASP A 227 -6.60 -15.16 -25.60
C ASP A 227 -7.50 -14.32 -24.68
N VAL A 228 -6.94 -13.66 -23.66
CA VAL A 228 -7.66 -12.80 -22.73
C VAL A 228 -7.10 -11.38 -22.71
N VAL A 229 -7.96 -10.43 -22.33
CA VAL A 229 -7.59 -9.02 -22.18
C VAL A 229 -7.97 -8.52 -20.79
N TYR A 230 -7.27 -7.48 -20.33
CA TYR A 230 -7.59 -6.75 -19.12
C TYR A 230 -8.02 -5.33 -19.49
N ASN A 231 -9.25 -4.96 -19.20
CA ASN A 231 -9.78 -3.63 -19.41
C ASN A 231 -10.04 -2.95 -18.07
N GLU A 232 -9.19 -2.00 -17.72
CA GLU A 232 -9.34 -1.20 -16.51
C GLU A 232 -10.62 -0.36 -16.58
N PHE A 233 -11.36 -0.31 -15.45
CA PHE A 233 -12.55 0.53 -15.34
C PHE A 233 -12.62 1.29 -14.01
N ALA A 234 -11.84 0.94 -12.99
CA ALA A 234 -11.84 1.63 -11.70
C ALA A 234 -10.48 1.58 -10.99
N VAL A 235 -10.29 2.49 -10.04
CA VAL A 235 -9.22 2.41 -9.04
C VAL A 235 -9.81 2.35 -7.64
N ILE A 236 -9.20 1.55 -6.79
CA ILE A 236 -9.63 1.32 -5.42
C ILE A 236 -8.54 1.82 -4.48
N LYS A 237 -8.90 2.65 -3.51
CA LYS A 237 -7.99 3.14 -2.47
C LYS A 237 -7.55 2.00 -1.55
N THR A 238 -6.31 2.06 -1.09
CA THR A 238 -5.72 1.07 -0.19
C THR A 238 -5.16 1.72 1.06
N TRP A 239 -5.26 1.04 2.19
CA TRP A 239 -4.88 1.56 3.50
C TRP A 239 -4.00 0.57 4.28
N PRO A 240 -3.15 1.06 5.17
CA PRO A 240 -2.61 0.24 6.23
C PRO A 240 -3.71 -0.09 7.26
N LEU A 241 -3.57 -1.22 7.92
CA LEU A 241 -4.47 -1.67 8.97
C LEU A 241 -3.79 -1.49 10.32
N PHE A 242 -4.32 -0.67 11.21
CA PHE A 242 -3.77 -0.47 12.55
C PHE A 242 -4.51 -1.31 13.58
N ASN A 243 -3.79 -1.79 14.59
CA ASN A 243 -4.43 -2.39 15.76
C ASN A 243 -5.35 -1.38 16.45
N LYS A 244 -6.45 -1.83 17.02
CA LYS A 244 -7.45 -0.97 17.70
C LYS A 244 -6.89 -0.12 18.87
N LYS A 245 -5.72 -0.47 19.41
CA LYS A 245 -5.07 0.26 20.50
C LYS A 245 -4.09 1.34 20.01
N GLU A 246 -3.91 1.46 18.69
CA GLU A 246 -2.88 2.29 18.06
C GLU A 246 -3.45 3.59 17.45
N GLN A 247 -4.45 4.21 18.09
CA GLN A 247 -5.07 5.44 17.60
C GLN A 247 -4.07 6.59 17.49
N GLU A 248 -3.21 6.76 18.50
CA GLU A 248 -2.20 7.83 18.50
C GLU A 248 -1.18 7.65 17.34
N LEU A 249 -0.76 6.42 17.10
CA LEU A 249 0.11 6.09 15.96
C LEU A 249 -0.60 6.34 14.62
N ALA A 250 -1.88 5.96 14.49
CA ALA A 250 -2.66 6.19 13.29
C ALA A 250 -2.88 7.68 13.00
N ASP A 251 -3.11 8.49 14.04
CA ASP A 251 -3.26 9.94 13.91
C ASP A 251 -1.93 10.62 13.51
N ALA A 252 -0.81 10.18 14.10
CA ALA A 252 0.52 10.66 13.70
C ALA A 252 0.88 10.25 12.26
N PHE A 253 0.54 9.02 11.89
CA PHE A 253 0.70 8.49 10.54
C PHE A 253 -0.06 9.32 9.51
N ASP A 254 -1.32 9.69 9.77
CA ASP A 254 -2.12 10.54 8.90
C ASP A 254 -1.44 11.88 8.59
N ILE A 255 -0.88 12.52 9.62
CA ILE A 255 -0.19 13.80 9.47
C ILE A 255 1.05 13.64 8.59
N ALA A 256 1.85 12.61 8.84
CA ALA A 256 3.07 12.34 8.09
C ALA A 256 2.75 11.92 6.63
N LEU A 257 1.79 11.01 6.43
CA LEU A 257 1.39 10.55 5.10
C LEU A 257 0.87 11.70 4.22
N LYS A 258 0.14 12.64 4.82
CA LYS A 258 -0.29 13.84 4.09
C LYS A 258 0.90 14.64 3.57
N GLN A 259 1.96 14.81 4.37
CA GLN A 259 3.18 15.50 3.92
C GLN A 259 3.91 14.71 2.82
N VAL A 260 4.00 13.37 2.95
CA VAL A 260 4.56 12.47 1.93
C VAL A 260 3.80 12.60 0.61
N LYS A 261 2.46 12.71 0.65
CA LYS A 261 1.61 12.96 -0.53
C LYS A 261 1.82 14.34 -1.15
N GLU A 262 1.95 15.38 -0.33
CA GLU A 262 2.25 16.74 -0.80
C GLU A 262 3.60 16.80 -1.56
N GLN A 263 4.55 15.95 -1.17
CA GLN A 263 5.84 15.79 -1.86
C GLN A 263 5.77 14.89 -3.11
N LYS A 264 4.60 14.34 -3.46
CA LYS A 264 4.40 13.44 -4.60
C LYS A 264 5.16 12.10 -4.53
N ILE A 265 5.67 11.73 -3.36
CA ILE A 265 6.41 10.47 -3.17
C ILE A 265 5.56 9.25 -3.59
N PRO A 266 4.27 9.11 -3.19
CA PRO A 266 3.45 7.97 -3.63
C PRO A 266 3.23 7.93 -5.14
N ASN A 267 3.16 9.10 -5.82
CA ASN A 267 3.05 9.18 -7.27
C ASN A 267 4.31 8.63 -7.97
N ASP A 268 5.50 9.02 -7.49
CA ASP A 268 6.76 8.57 -8.08
C ASP A 268 7.01 7.08 -7.81
N LEU A 269 6.69 6.61 -6.60
CA LEU A 269 6.70 5.18 -6.27
C LEU A 269 5.68 4.40 -7.13
N SER A 270 4.51 4.98 -7.42
CA SER A 270 3.54 4.35 -8.34
C SER A 270 4.14 4.14 -9.73
N LYS A 271 4.86 5.13 -10.28
CA LYS A 271 5.56 4.98 -11.57
C LYS A 271 6.64 3.91 -11.51
N GLU A 272 7.39 3.84 -10.40
CA GLU A 272 8.45 2.87 -10.21
C GLU A 272 7.92 1.43 -10.15
N PHE A 273 6.91 1.19 -9.30
CA PHE A 273 6.41 -0.17 -9.01
C PHE A 273 5.34 -0.67 -9.99
N TYR A 274 4.53 0.24 -10.55
CA TYR A 274 3.42 -0.11 -11.46
C TYR A 274 3.65 0.36 -12.91
N GLY A 275 4.77 1.07 -13.18
CA GLY A 275 5.10 1.60 -14.52
C GLY A 275 4.28 2.83 -14.91
N ARG A 276 3.40 3.32 -14.04
CA ARG A 276 2.54 4.50 -14.26
C ARG A 276 2.07 5.13 -12.95
N ASP A 277 1.63 6.37 -13.03
CA ASP A 277 1.03 7.07 -11.90
C ASP A 277 -0.45 6.72 -11.77
N LEU A 278 -0.79 5.83 -10.83
CA LEU A 278 -2.20 5.46 -10.61
C LEU A 278 -3.03 6.61 -10.01
N PHE A 279 -2.40 7.64 -9.45
CA PHE A 279 -3.12 8.79 -8.89
C PHE A 279 -3.73 9.68 -9.98
N GLU A 280 -3.20 9.66 -11.21
CA GLU A 280 -3.80 10.34 -12.36
C GLU A 280 -5.17 9.74 -12.73
N LEU A 281 -5.45 8.52 -12.32
CA LEU A 281 -6.72 7.84 -12.59
C LEU A 281 -7.84 8.23 -11.63
N LEU A 282 -7.53 8.86 -10.47
CA LEU A 282 -8.55 9.27 -9.50
C LEU A 282 -9.60 10.23 -10.07
N ASP A 283 -9.20 11.05 -11.05
CA ASP A 283 -10.06 12.05 -11.68
C ASP A 283 -10.71 11.55 -12.98
N THR A 284 -10.29 10.39 -13.49
CA THR A 284 -10.69 9.88 -14.82
C THR A 284 -11.62 8.67 -14.74
N VAL A 285 -11.63 7.98 -13.62
CA VAL A 285 -12.49 6.81 -13.40
C VAL A 285 -13.70 7.28 -12.61
N GLU A 286 -14.88 7.18 -13.21
CA GLU A 286 -16.16 7.46 -12.57
C GLU A 286 -16.32 6.54 -11.34
N ARG A 287 -16.72 7.17 -10.22
CA ARG A 287 -17.03 6.50 -8.96
C ARG A 287 -18.42 5.92 -9.02
#